data_61e873d5377f160a7fbaf93568d6a2cb
#
_entry.id   61e873d5377f160a7fbaf93568d6a2cb
#
_cell.length_a   1.000
_cell.length_b   1.000
_cell.length_c   1.000
_cell.angle_alpha   90.00
_cell.angle_beta   90.00
_cell.angle_gamma   90.00
#
_symmetry.space_group_name_H-M   'P 1'
#
loop_
_entity.id
_entity.type
_entity.pdbx_description
1 polymer ?
#
loop_
_entity_poly.entity_id
_entity_poly.type
_entity_poly.pdbx_seq_one_letter_code
_entity_poly.pdbx_strand_id
1 'polypeptide(L)'
;MRSRFTSSLSLALCVSIFCCHIAWSQPIPGSADQVITGAERMSEYLPLTEGKNLALVVNQTSVVGKTHLVDTLLSLHQQVRKIFAPEHGFRGLADAGEDILSSVDAKTGIPIVSIYGKNNKPGAVQLKDIDLVIYDIQDVGVRFYTYVSTLHFVMEACAENHVPLLILDRPDPNGFYVDGPVLDSAHHSFVGVDPVPIVYGMTAAEYARMLQGEHWIDSSELLELHWITCKNYDHNTLYQLPVNPSPNLRSMTAIYLYPSLCLFEGTRVSVGRGTDKPFMIFGYPGYSAGNMKFRPESVSGAKNPPYLGVECSGHDLSGLNSGFFLERKRLYLQWLMESYKYYLKKEEFFTSYFNTLAGNDRLRKQIEEGTPEMEIYRSWEPGLSRFKQIRKKYLLYEDFAN
;
A
#
# COMPACT_ATOMS: atom_id res chain seq x y z
N MET A 1 -29.49 -37.98 93.49
CA MET A 1 -29.46 -39.04 92.50
C MET A 1 -30.39 -38.67 91.35
N ARG A 2 -29.91 -38.77 90.14
CA ARG A 2 -30.55 -38.50 88.82
C ARG A 2 -30.86 -37.05 88.49
N SER A 3 -29.88 -36.42 87.78
CA SER A 3 -29.99 -35.18 86.99
C SER A 3 -30.79 -35.46 85.72
N ARG A 4 -31.65 -34.52 85.35
CA ARG A 4 -32.27 -34.49 84.02
C ARG A 4 -31.71 -33.29 83.32
N PHE A 5 -30.96 -33.51 82.21
CA PHE A 5 -30.58 -32.56 81.24
C PHE A 5 -31.77 -32.20 80.37
N THR A 6 -32.12 -30.97 80.29
CA THR A 6 -32.99 -30.43 79.25
C THR A 6 -32.16 -29.68 78.23
N SER A 7 -32.08 -30.20 77.01
CA SER A 7 -31.43 -29.55 75.86
C SER A 7 -32.42 -28.59 75.22
N SER A 8 -32.08 -27.31 75.21
CA SER A 8 -32.77 -26.31 74.45
C SER A 8 -32.10 -26.16 73.04
N LEU A 9 -32.92 -26.47 72.02
CA LEU A 9 -32.54 -26.37 70.63
C LEU A 9 -32.75 -24.92 70.17
N SER A 10 -31.67 -24.17 69.93
CA SER A 10 -31.71 -22.83 69.31
C SER A 10 -31.69 -22.96 67.82
N LEU A 11 -32.81 -22.62 67.18
CA LEU A 11 -32.95 -22.57 65.74
C LEU A 11 -32.34 -21.25 65.19
N ALA A 12 -31.12 -21.32 64.59
CA ALA A 12 -30.51 -20.20 63.95
C ALA A 12 -31.07 -20.04 62.49
N LEU A 13 -31.85 -19.00 62.29
CA LEU A 13 -32.38 -18.61 60.97
C LEU A 13 -31.28 -17.91 60.12
N CYS A 14 -30.63 -18.65 59.22
CA CYS A 14 -29.74 -18.06 58.24
C CYS A 14 -30.52 -17.34 57.14
N VAL A 15 -30.59 -16.00 57.22
CA VAL A 15 -31.09 -15.17 56.11
C VAL A 15 -29.96 -15.00 55.11
N SER A 16 -30.01 -15.76 54.01
CA SER A 16 -29.11 -15.57 52.86
C SER A 16 -29.52 -14.31 52.06
N ILE A 17 -28.79 -13.24 52.27
CA ILE A 17 -28.92 -12.03 51.43
C ILE A 17 -28.29 -12.33 50.06
N PHE A 18 -29.15 -12.57 49.07
CA PHE A 18 -28.72 -12.64 47.66
C PHE A 18 -28.40 -11.21 47.19
N CYS A 19 -27.12 -10.81 47.28
CA CYS A 19 -26.62 -9.64 46.59
C CYS A 19 -26.62 -9.93 45.09
N CYS A 20 -27.66 -9.48 44.37
CA CYS A 20 -27.61 -9.35 42.91
C CYS A 20 -26.55 -8.33 42.58
N HIS A 21 -25.33 -8.76 42.27
CA HIS A 21 -24.37 -7.95 41.55
C HIS A 21 -24.95 -7.69 40.17
N ILE A 22 -25.58 -6.55 39.98
CA ILE A 22 -25.78 -5.99 38.64
C ILE A 22 -24.38 -5.69 38.12
N ALA A 23 -23.83 -6.61 37.33
CA ALA A 23 -22.65 -6.33 36.52
C ALA A 23 -23.05 -5.22 35.55
N TRP A 24 -22.67 -4.00 35.86
CA TRP A 24 -22.58 -2.97 34.83
C TRP A 24 -21.59 -3.46 33.79
N SER A 25 -22.10 -4.00 32.70
CA SER A 25 -21.30 -4.19 31.50
C SER A 25 -20.79 -2.80 31.12
N GLN A 26 -19.50 -2.58 31.32
CA GLN A 26 -18.84 -1.43 30.72
C GLN A 26 -19.16 -1.49 29.21
N PRO A 27 -19.57 -0.35 28.58
CA PRO A 27 -19.72 -0.35 27.14
C PRO A 27 -18.37 -0.79 26.57
N ILE A 28 -18.40 -1.83 25.75
CA ILE A 28 -17.27 -2.20 24.88
C ILE A 28 -16.86 -0.89 24.19
N PRO A 29 -15.59 -0.44 24.26
CA PRO A 29 -15.15 0.73 23.53
C PRO A 29 -15.68 0.58 22.10
N GLY A 30 -16.43 1.56 21.62
CA GLY A 30 -17.22 1.44 20.42
C GLY A 30 -16.37 0.81 19.31
N SER A 31 -16.93 -0.16 18.59
CA SER A 31 -16.35 -0.62 17.34
C SER A 31 -16.09 0.65 16.52
N ALA A 32 -14.82 0.98 16.28
CA ALA A 32 -14.50 2.05 15.34
C ALA A 32 -15.35 1.80 14.11
N ASP A 33 -16.14 2.80 13.68
CA ASP A 33 -17.03 2.62 12.56
C ASP A 33 -16.21 2.07 11.39
N GLN A 34 -16.69 0.99 10.78
CA GLN A 34 -15.97 0.35 9.68
C GLN A 34 -15.67 1.37 8.59
N VAL A 35 -14.43 1.42 8.12
CA VAL A 35 -14.06 2.25 6.97
C VAL A 35 -14.88 1.83 5.76
N ILE A 36 -15.48 2.81 5.10
CA ILE A 36 -16.23 2.65 3.85
C ILE A 36 -15.42 3.31 2.75
N THR A 37 -14.96 2.54 1.77
CA THR A 37 -14.17 3.06 0.64
C THR A 37 -15.02 3.90 -0.32
N GLY A 38 -14.38 4.73 -1.16
CA GLY A 38 -15.09 5.49 -2.19
C GLY A 38 -15.93 4.60 -3.11
N ALA A 39 -15.42 3.41 -3.45
CA ALA A 39 -16.13 2.44 -4.29
C ALA A 39 -17.43 1.90 -3.64
N GLU A 40 -17.51 1.85 -2.32
CA GLU A 40 -18.71 1.42 -1.60
C GLU A 40 -19.75 2.54 -1.44
N ARG A 41 -19.41 3.78 -1.75
CA ARG A 41 -20.30 4.95 -1.67
C ARG A 41 -21.06 5.17 -3.00
N MET A 42 -21.66 4.12 -3.52
CA MET A 42 -22.29 4.07 -4.85
C MET A 42 -23.33 5.18 -5.09
N SER A 43 -24.11 5.55 -4.09
CA SER A 43 -25.10 6.64 -4.21
C SER A 43 -24.49 7.99 -4.58
N GLU A 44 -23.19 8.19 -4.35
CA GLU A 44 -22.52 9.45 -4.63
C GLU A 44 -21.93 9.52 -6.04
N TYR A 45 -21.51 8.38 -6.60
CA TYR A 45 -20.90 8.40 -7.93
C TYR A 45 -21.78 7.82 -9.06
N LEU A 46 -22.79 6.98 -8.78
CA LEU A 46 -23.66 6.45 -9.84
C LEU A 46 -24.34 7.55 -10.66
N PRO A 47 -24.80 8.68 -10.06
CA PRO A 47 -25.34 9.78 -10.87
C PRO A 47 -24.33 10.38 -11.86
N LEU A 48 -23.02 10.29 -11.56
CA LEU A 48 -21.95 10.76 -12.45
C LEU A 48 -21.68 9.79 -13.61
N THR A 49 -22.13 8.53 -13.51
CA THR A 49 -21.88 7.47 -14.51
C THR A 49 -23.07 7.22 -15.42
N GLU A 50 -24.24 7.76 -15.09
CA GLU A 50 -25.49 7.51 -15.83
C GLU A 50 -25.39 7.95 -17.29
N GLY A 51 -25.70 7.03 -18.21
CA GLY A 51 -25.68 7.26 -19.64
C GLY A 51 -24.30 7.38 -20.28
N LYS A 52 -23.21 7.29 -19.50
CA LYS A 52 -21.83 7.47 -19.96
C LYS A 52 -21.15 6.15 -20.34
N ASN A 53 -20.29 6.21 -21.37
CA ASN A 53 -19.35 5.15 -21.69
C ASN A 53 -18.15 5.23 -20.74
N LEU A 54 -17.97 4.20 -19.91
CA LEU A 54 -16.97 4.17 -18.87
C LEU A 54 -15.72 3.38 -19.29
N ALA A 55 -14.53 3.89 -18.94
CA ALA A 55 -13.31 3.10 -18.87
C ALA A 55 -12.87 2.99 -17.41
N LEU A 56 -12.43 1.81 -16.98
CA LEU A 56 -12.07 1.55 -15.59
C LEU A 56 -10.59 1.24 -15.49
N VAL A 57 -9.87 1.97 -14.65
CA VAL A 57 -8.48 1.66 -14.24
C VAL A 57 -8.56 0.87 -12.95
N VAL A 58 -8.44 -0.45 -13.06
CA VAL A 58 -8.76 -1.39 -11.98
C VAL A 58 -7.87 -2.62 -11.99
N ASN A 59 -7.77 -3.26 -10.82
CA ASN A 59 -7.11 -4.56 -10.65
C ASN A 59 -7.90 -5.43 -9.65
N GLN A 60 -7.32 -6.51 -9.14
CA GLN A 60 -7.95 -7.42 -8.19
C GLN A 60 -8.42 -6.75 -6.89
N THR A 61 -7.87 -5.58 -6.53
CA THR A 61 -8.23 -4.87 -5.30
C THR A 61 -9.49 -4.02 -5.43
N SER A 62 -9.97 -3.82 -6.66
CA SER A 62 -11.11 -2.96 -6.99
C SER A 62 -12.43 -3.65 -6.63
N VAL A 63 -12.72 -3.73 -5.33
CA VAL A 63 -13.90 -4.43 -4.81
C VAL A 63 -14.86 -3.50 -4.11
N VAL A 64 -16.16 -3.81 -4.24
CA VAL A 64 -17.28 -3.25 -3.49
C VAL A 64 -17.82 -4.40 -2.62
N GLY A 65 -17.51 -4.36 -1.34
CA GLY A 65 -17.69 -5.51 -0.47
C GLY A 65 -16.88 -6.72 -0.96
N LYS A 66 -17.56 -7.75 -1.47
CA LYS A 66 -16.92 -8.98 -2.02
C LYS A 66 -16.96 -9.07 -3.54
N THR A 67 -17.56 -8.10 -4.21
CA THR A 67 -17.77 -8.12 -5.67
C THR A 67 -16.83 -7.14 -6.34
N HIS A 68 -16.21 -7.55 -7.45
CA HIS A 68 -15.35 -6.65 -8.22
C HIS A 68 -16.15 -5.47 -8.79
N LEU A 69 -15.58 -4.26 -8.80
CA LEU A 69 -16.25 -3.03 -9.26
C LEU A 69 -16.81 -3.16 -10.69
N VAL A 70 -16.08 -3.80 -11.61
CA VAL A 70 -16.58 -4.07 -12.98
C VAL A 70 -17.90 -4.85 -12.94
N ASP A 71 -17.96 -5.94 -12.17
CA ASP A 71 -19.14 -6.77 -12.05
C ASP A 71 -20.29 -6.01 -11.38
N THR A 72 -19.98 -5.19 -10.36
CA THR A 72 -20.96 -4.33 -9.68
C THR A 72 -21.58 -3.33 -10.64
N LEU A 73 -20.77 -2.58 -11.40
CA LEU A 73 -21.27 -1.59 -12.35
C LEU A 73 -22.10 -2.23 -13.47
N LEU A 74 -21.67 -3.38 -14.00
CA LEU A 74 -22.45 -4.13 -15.00
C LEU A 74 -23.79 -4.61 -14.45
N SER A 75 -23.86 -5.09 -13.21
CA SER A 75 -25.12 -5.49 -12.57
C SER A 75 -26.09 -4.32 -12.38
N LEU A 76 -25.57 -3.10 -12.31
CA LEU A 76 -26.33 -1.85 -12.25
C LEU A 76 -26.54 -1.22 -13.63
N HIS A 77 -26.37 -2.01 -14.72
CA HIS A 77 -26.57 -1.60 -16.11
C HIS A 77 -25.71 -0.41 -16.56
N GLN A 78 -24.57 -0.15 -15.90
CA GLN A 78 -23.63 0.87 -16.34
C GLN A 78 -22.86 0.41 -17.59
N GLN A 79 -22.51 1.34 -18.47
CA GLN A 79 -21.88 1.02 -19.76
C GLN A 79 -20.36 0.97 -19.65
N VAL A 80 -19.81 -0.12 -19.09
CA VAL A 80 -18.35 -0.33 -19.04
C VAL A 80 -17.86 -0.80 -20.42
N ARG A 81 -17.04 0.03 -21.07
CA ARG A 81 -16.54 -0.19 -22.44
C ARG A 81 -15.12 -0.75 -22.47
N LYS A 82 -14.28 -0.40 -21.49
CA LYS A 82 -12.86 -0.80 -21.45
C LYS A 82 -12.38 -0.96 -20.01
N ILE A 83 -11.40 -1.82 -19.85
CA ILE A 83 -10.62 -1.98 -18.61
C ILE A 83 -9.18 -1.61 -18.94
N PHE A 84 -8.59 -0.70 -18.18
CA PHE A 84 -7.17 -0.42 -18.18
C PHE A 84 -6.52 -1.20 -17.05
N ALA A 85 -5.63 -2.12 -17.38
CA ALA A 85 -4.95 -3.00 -16.43
C ALA A 85 -3.53 -2.51 -16.15
N PRO A 86 -3.21 -2.19 -14.86
CA PRO A 86 -1.86 -1.80 -14.44
C PRO A 86 -0.95 -3.02 -14.27
N GLU A 87 0.20 -2.83 -13.64
CA GLU A 87 1.10 -3.90 -13.21
C GLU A 87 0.33 -5.02 -12.50
N HIS A 88 0.78 -6.25 -12.64
CA HIS A 88 0.10 -7.50 -12.23
C HIS A 88 -1.19 -7.83 -12.99
N GLY A 89 -1.70 -6.93 -13.84
CA GLY A 89 -2.87 -7.16 -14.68
C GLY A 89 -4.22 -7.06 -13.94
N PHE A 90 -5.30 -7.17 -14.70
CA PHE A 90 -6.66 -7.02 -14.17
C PHE A 90 -7.02 -7.99 -13.04
N ARG A 91 -6.51 -9.23 -13.06
CA ARG A 91 -6.76 -10.24 -12.03
C ARG A 91 -5.62 -10.38 -11.02
N GLY A 92 -4.55 -9.59 -11.13
CA GLY A 92 -3.46 -9.54 -10.16
C GLY A 92 -2.59 -10.80 -10.09
N LEU A 93 -2.43 -11.54 -11.19
CA LEU A 93 -1.74 -12.84 -11.21
C LEU A 93 -0.33 -12.80 -11.82
N ALA A 94 0.03 -11.73 -12.54
CA ALA A 94 1.33 -11.61 -13.18
C ALA A 94 2.44 -11.30 -12.16
N ASP A 95 3.66 -11.76 -12.47
CA ASP A 95 4.85 -11.46 -11.68
C ASP A 95 5.17 -9.94 -11.72
N ALA A 96 5.90 -9.43 -10.74
CA ALA A 96 6.40 -8.07 -10.77
C ALA A 96 7.32 -7.87 -11.99
N GLY A 97 7.08 -6.80 -12.77
CA GLY A 97 7.84 -6.53 -13.99
C GLY A 97 7.46 -7.41 -15.19
N GLU A 98 6.48 -8.31 -15.08
CA GLU A 98 6.01 -9.14 -16.21
C GLU A 98 5.17 -8.30 -17.18
N ASP A 99 5.43 -8.40 -18.47
CA ASP A 99 4.65 -7.72 -19.53
C ASP A 99 3.18 -8.16 -19.49
N ILE A 100 2.27 -7.20 -19.35
CA ILE A 100 0.83 -7.42 -19.37
C ILE A 100 0.32 -7.25 -20.80
N LEU A 101 -0.22 -8.31 -21.37
CA LEU A 101 -0.80 -8.25 -22.72
C LEU A 101 -2.24 -7.77 -22.68
N SER A 102 -2.60 -6.94 -23.65
CA SER A 102 -4.00 -6.58 -23.89
C SER A 102 -4.80 -7.83 -24.32
N SER A 103 -6.02 -7.96 -23.81
CA SER A 103 -6.87 -9.15 -23.96
C SER A 103 -8.35 -8.78 -23.86
N VAL A 104 -9.20 -9.78 -23.68
CA VAL A 104 -10.64 -9.60 -23.40
C VAL A 104 -10.94 -10.34 -22.10
N ASP A 105 -11.67 -9.73 -21.19
CA ASP A 105 -12.12 -10.42 -19.97
C ASP A 105 -13.10 -11.55 -20.35
N ALA A 106 -12.72 -12.78 -20.04
CA ALA A 106 -13.49 -13.96 -20.43
C ALA A 106 -14.91 -14.01 -19.81
N LYS A 107 -15.10 -13.32 -18.67
CA LYS A 107 -16.38 -13.30 -17.97
C LYS A 107 -17.36 -12.30 -18.57
N THR A 108 -16.87 -11.12 -18.94
CA THR A 108 -17.72 -9.99 -19.34
C THR A 108 -17.64 -9.64 -20.83
N GLY A 109 -16.64 -10.14 -21.54
CA GLY A 109 -16.37 -9.78 -22.93
C GLY A 109 -15.77 -8.37 -23.11
N ILE A 110 -15.45 -7.67 -22.04
CA ILE A 110 -14.91 -6.31 -22.09
C ILE A 110 -13.43 -6.34 -22.48
N PRO A 111 -13.00 -5.47 -23.42
CA PRO A 111 -11.58 -5.33 -23.77
C PRO A 111 -10.74 -4.88 -22.57
N ILE A 112 -9.64 -5.57 -22.31
CA ILE A 112 -8.60 -5.22 -21.35
C ILE A 112 -7.42 -4.64 -22.11
N VAL A 113 -7.06 -3.40 -21.82
CA VAL A 113 -5.92 -2.69 -22.37
C VAL A 113 -4.85 -2.61 -21.30
N SER A 114 -3.66 -3.15 -21.58
CA SER A 114 -2.52 -3.01 -20.69
C SER A 114 -2.00 -1.57 -20.70
N ILE A 115 -1.79 -1.03 -19.50
CA ILE A 115 -1.14 0.26 -19.25
C ILE A 115 0.10 0.04 -18.37
N TYR A 116 0.85 -1.03 -18.66
CA TYR A 116 2.12 -1.36 -18.00
C TYR A 116 3.15 -1.89 -19.00
N GLY A 117 4.41 -1.67 -18.74
CA GLY A 117 5.54 -2.10 -19.58
C GLY A 117 5.82 -1.10 -20.70
N LYS A 118 5.56 -1.50 -21.95
CA LYS A 118 5.86 -0.63 -23.12
C LYS A 118 4.95 0.58 -23.24
N ASN A 119 3.70 0.49 -22.75
CA ASN A 119 2.70 1.54 -22.83
C ASN A 119 2.16 1.80 -21.43
N ASN A 120 2.74 2.78 -20.75
CA ASN A 120 2.31 3.13 -19.38
C ASN A 120 1.14 4.11 -19.33
N LYS A 121 0.72 4.65 -20.50
CA LYS A 121 -0.29 5.71 -20.60
C LYS A 121 -1.34 5.32 -21.65
N PRO A 122 -2.65 5.44 -21.34
CA PRO A 122 -3.70 5.28 -22.34
C PRO A 122 -3.54 6.31 -23.48
N GLY A 123 -3.56 5.86 -24.71
CA GLY A 123 -3.49 6.76 -25.87
C GLY A 123 -4.88 7.26 -26.32
N ALA A 124 -4.93 8.25 -27.21
CA ALA A 124 -6.17 8.83 -27.74
C ALA A 124 -7.12 7.78 -28.35
N VAL A 125 -6.60 6.74 -29.00
CA VAL A 125 -7.42 5.65 -29.57
C VAL A 125 -8.11 4.84 -28.49
N GLN A 126 -7.43 4.63 -27.34
CA GLN A 126 -8.02 3.90 -26.21
C GLN A 126 -9.07 4.73 -25.46
N LEU A 127 -8.96 6.06 -25.47
CA LEU A 127 -9.92 6.98 -24.83
C LEU A 127 -11.01 7.46 -25.77
N LYS A 128 -10.93 7.15 -27.06
CA LYS A 128 -12.01 7.46 -28.00
C LYS A 128 -13.33 6.84 -27.55
N ASP A 129 -14.41 7.62 -27.62
CA ASP A 129 -15.76 7.22 -27.21
C ASP A 129 -15.90 6.85 -25.72
N ILE A 130 -15.01 7.35 -24.86
CA ILE A 130 -15.10 7.27 -23.40
C ILE A 130 -15.51 8.63 -22.85
N ASP A 131 -16.55 8.64 -22.02
CA ASP A 131 -17.11 9.85 -21.43
C ASP A 131 -16.61 10.07 -19.99
N LEU A 132 -16.09 9.02 -19.34
CA LEU A 132 -15.55 9.09 -17.97
C LEU A 132 -14.57 7.94 -17.74
N VAL A 133 -13.39 8.26 -17.20
CA VAL A 133 -12.46 7.27 -16.65
C VAL A 133 -12.67 7.17 -15.14
N ILE A 134 -12.78 5.95 -14.60
CA ILE A 134 -12.86 5.69 -13.16
C ILE A 134 -11.57 4.98 -12.73
N TYR A 135 -10.88 5.55 -11.75
CA TYR A 135 -9.71 4.95 -11.11
C TYR A 135 -10.11 4.36 -9.75
N ASP A 136 -9.90 3.06 -9.58
CA ASP A 136 -10.17 2.34 -8.32
C ASP A 136 -9.11 1.27 -8.10
N ILE A 137 -7.99 1.61 -7.46
CA ILE A 137 -6.88 0.70 -7.15
C ILE A 137 -6.42 0.96 -5.72
N GLN A 138 -6.16 -0.11 -4.96
CA GLN A 138 -5.56 -0.03 -3.63
C GLN A 138 -4.06 0.22 -3.75
N ASP A 139 -3.61 1.39 -3.35
CA ASP A 139 -2.20 1.71 -3.18
C ASP A 139 -1.69 1.32 -1.77
N VAL A 140 -0.37 1.39 -1.55
CA VAL A 140 0.25 1.09 -0.24
C VAL A 140 1.05 2.27 0.33
N GLY A 141 0.94 3.47 -0.25
CA GLY A 141 1.56 4.70 0.26
C GLY A 141 3.08 4.79 0.04
N VAL A 142 3.62 4.11 -0.96
CA VAL A 142 5.06 4.00 -1.16
C VAL A 142 5.44 4.29 -2.61
N ARG A 143 6.33 5.25 -2.86
CA ARG A 143 6.68 5.78 -4.19
C ARG A 143 7.01 4.71 -5.23
N PHE A 144 7.79 3.70 -4.88
CA PHE A 144 8.17 2.65 -5.82
C PHE A 144 7.12 1.54 -5.99
N TYR A 145 5.96 1.66 -5.31
CA TYR A 145 4.79 0.86 -5.60
C TYR A 145 3.99 1.54 -6.73
N THR A 146 4.10 1.02 -7.93
CA THR A 146 3.89 1.74 -9.20
C THR A 146 2.48 2.23 -9.53
N TYR A 147 1.50 2.01 -8.66
CA TYR A 147 0.12 2.44 -8.94
C TYR A 147 -0.05 3.95 -8.91
N VAL A 148 0.75 4.70 -8.11
CA VAL A 148 0.76 6.16 -8.20
C VAL A 148 1.38 6.66 -9.51
N SER A 149 2.36 5.94 -10.05
CA SER A 149 2.89 6.22 -11.40
C SER A 149 1.85 5.94 -12.49
N THR A 150 1.09 4.85 -12.34
CA THR A 150 -0.06 4.57 -13.22
C THR A 150 -1.11 5.68 -13.13
N LEU A 151 -1.42 6.16 -11.92
CA LEU A 151 -2.35 7.28 -11.71
C LEU A 151 -1.87 8.55 -12.43
N HIS A 152 -0.59 8.90 -12.28
CA HIS A 152 0.03 10.04 -12.96
C HIS A 152 -0.23 9.98 -14.48
N PHE A 153 0.14 8.89 -15.14
CA PHE A 153 -0.02 8.74 -16.59
C PHE A 153 -1.47 8.66 -17.05
N VAL A 154 -2.38 8.12 -16.23
CA VAL A 154 -3.82 8.14 -16.50
C VAL A 154 -4.35 9.57 -16.41
N MET A 155 -3.93 10.36 -15.44
CA MET A 155 -4.31 11.78 -15.31
C MET A 155 -3.87 12.59 -16.51
N GLU A 156 -2.63 12.42 -16.97
CA GLU A 156 -2.13 13.07 -18.20
C GLU A 156 -2.97 12.66 -19.42
N ALA A 157 -3.21 11.35 -19.60
CA ALA A 157 -4.02 10.86 -20.72
C ALA A 157 -5.43 11.46 -20.71
N CYS A 158 -6.05 11.57 -19.54
CA CYS A 158 -7.37 12.18 -19.37
C CYS A 158 -7.33 13.68 -19.70
N ALA A 159 -6.34 14.42 -19.22
CA ALA A 159 -6.13 15.84 -19.52
C ALA A 159 -5.96 16.10 -21.02
N GLU A 160 -5.03 15.39 -21.67
CA GLU A 160 -4.74 15.51 -23.09
C GLU A 160 -5.94 15.19 -24.01
N ASN A 161 -6.82 14.31 -23.59
CA ASN A 161 -7.97 13.88 -24.38
C ASN A 161 -9.30 14.50 -23.90
N HIS A 162 -9.28 15.41 -22.93
CA HIS A 162 -10.45 16.07 -22.37
C HIS A 162 -11.51 15.06 -21.83
N VAL A 163 -11.06 13.95 -21.23
CA VAL A 163 -11.92 12.95 -20.61
C VAL A 163 -11.88 13.16 -19.09
N PRO A 164 -13.01 13.37 -18.42
CA PRO A 164 -13.06 13.46 -16.97
C PRO A 164 -12.52 12.22 -16.29
N LEU A 165 -11.86 12.41 -15.13
CA LEU A 165 -11.36 11.34 -14.26
C LEU A 165 -12.08 11.35 -12.91
N LEU A 166 -12.61 10.21 -12.50
CA LEU A 166 -13.19 9.99 -11.18
C LEU A 166 -12.35 9.00 -10.39
N ILE A 167 -11.88 9.42 -9.22
CA ILE A 167 -11.15 8.53 -8.28
C ILE A 167 -12.12 8.04 -7.21
N LEU A 168 -12.26 6.72 -7.09
CA LEU A 168 -12.91 6.08 -5.96
C LEU A 168 -11.85 5.78 -4.92
N ASP A 169 -11.73 6.66 -3.92
CA ASP A 169 -10.59 6.68 -3.01
C ASP A 169 -10.56 5.47 -2.07
N ARG A 170 -9.36 5.06 -1.68
CA ARG A 170 -9.10 3.96 -0.75
C ARG A 170 -8.10 4.39 0.32
N PRO A 171 -8.22 3.85 1.55
CA PRO A 171 -7.27 4.15 2.62
C PRO A 171 -5.83 3.85 2.22
N ASP A 172 -4.90 4.71 2.64
CA ASP A 172 -3.47 4.41 2.57
C ASP A 172 -3.04 3.66 3.84
N PRO A 173 -2.58 2.39 3.74
CA PRO A 173 -2.16 1.62 4.91
C PRO A 173 -0.87 2.15 5.56
N ASN A 174 -0.03 2.90 4.84
CA ASN A 174 1.14 3.61 5.36
C ASN A 174 0.88 5.12 5.54
N GLY A 175 -0.37 5.55 5.54
CA GLY A 175 -0.81 6.94 5.60
C GLY A 175 -0.42 7.70 6.87
N PHE A 176 0.05 7.02 7.91
CA PHE A 176 0.32 7.55 9.25
C PHE A 176 1.71 8.20 9.41
N TYR A 177 2.49 8.31 8.35
CA TYR A 177 3.80 9.00 8.37
C TYR A 177 4.27 9.40 6.97
N VAL A 178 5.28 10.27 6.95
CA VAL A 178 6.00 10.72 5.75
C VAL A 178 7.48 10.58 6.03
N ASP A 179 8.21 9.79 5.21
CA ASP A 179 9.64 9.57 5.42
C ASP A 179 10.39 9.12 4.15
N GLY A 180 11.71 9.16 4.23
CA GLY A 180 12.63 8.79 3.17
C GLY A 180 13.04 9.97 2.28
N PRO A 181 14.06 9.77 1.43
CA PRO A 181 14.50 10.83 0.54
C PRO A 181 13.44 11.16 -0.51
N VAL A 182 13.23 12.44 -0.75
CA VAL A 182 12.43 12.94 -1.88
C VAL A 182 13.16 12.60 -3.18
N LEU A 183 12.40 12.19 -4.20
CA LEU A 183 12.94 11.88 -5.52
C LEU A 183 13.66 13.08 -6.12
N ASP A 184 14.90 12.86 -6.55
CA ASP A 184 15.64 13.78 -7.42
C ASP A 184 15.24 13.53 -8.87
N SER A 185 14.97 14.58 -9.63
CA SER A 185 14.57 14.51 -11.05
C SER A 185 15.56 13.72 -11.93
N ALA A 186 16.84 13.67 -11.56
CA ALA A 186 17.84 12.86 -12.26
C ALA A 186 17.59 11.35 -12.17
N HIS A 187 16.76 10.91 -11.20
CA HIS A 187 16.39 9.51 -10.98
C HIS A 187 14.94 9.18 -11.36
N HIS A 188 14.33 10.05 -12.18
CA HIS A 188 12.97 9.82 -12.69
C HIS A 188 12.86 8.48 -13.42
N SER A 189 11.86 7.71 -13.09
CA SER A 189 11.59 6.38 -13.66
C SER A 189 10.16 5.95 -13.34
N PHE A 190 9.71 4.80 -13.85
CA PHE A 190 8.37 4.29 -13.52
C PHE A 190 8.20 3.91 -12.03
N VAL A 191 9.27 3.67 -11.27
CA VAL A 191 9.24 3.48 -9.81
C VAL A 191 9.44 4.79 -9.02
N GLY A 192 9.33 5.92 -9.70
CA GLY A 192 9.45 7.26 -9.11
C GLY A 192 9.26 8.31 -10.19
N VAL A 193 8.02 8.72 -10.45
CA VAL A 193 7.66 9.75 -11.43
C VAL A 193 7.69 11.13 -10.77
N ASP A 194 7.11 11.26 -9.59
CA ASP A 194 6.86 12.53 -8.94
C ASP A 194 7.88 12.86 -7.84
N PRO A 195 8.16 14.13 -7.56
CA PRO A 195 9.15 14.57 -6.57
C PRO A 195 8.61 14.40 -5.13
N VAL A 196 8.27 13.16 -4.76
CA VAL A 196 7.76 12.78 -3.45
C VAL A 196 8.76 11.91 -2.67
N PRO A 197 8.69 11.85 -1.33
CA PRO A 197 9.49 10.93 -0.53
C PRO A 197 9.10 9.47 -0.76
N ILE A 198 9.88 8.52 -0.24
CA ILE A 198 9.58 7.09 -0.35
C ILE A 198 8.20 6.78 0.25
N VAL A 199 7.90 7.29 1.45
CA VAL A 199 6.55 7.22 2.06
C VAL A 199 5.97 8.62 2.03
N TYR A 200 4.88 8.80 1.31
CA TYR A 200 4.30 10.12 1.08
C TYR A 200 3.06 10.41 1.93
N GLY A 201 2.46 9.38 2.56
CA GLY A 201 1.36 9.53 3.51
C GLY A 201 0.12 10.20 2.91
N MET A 202 -0.34 9.76 1.75
CA MET A 202 -1.51 10.29 1.04
C MET A 202 -2.30 9.17 0.40
N THR A 203 -3.63 9.31 0.35
CA THR A 203 -4.48 8.44 -0.46
C THR A 203 -4.33 8.76 -1.95
N ALA A 204 -4.87 7.91 -2.83
CA ALA A 204 -4.82 8.14 -4.28
C ALA A 204 -5.52 9.44 -4.69
N ALA A 205 -6.65 9.79 -4.06
CA ALA A 205 -7.36 11.03 -4.35
C ALA A 205 -6.58 12.27 -3.90
N GLU A 206 -5.96 12.22 -2.71
CA GLU A 206 -5.11 13.30 -2.22
C GLU A 206 -3.88 13.49 -3.12
N TYR A 207 -3.26 12.37 -3.53
CA TYR A 207 -2.11 12.37 -4.43
C TYR A 207 -2.46 12.99 -5.79
N ALA A 208 -3.59 12.60 -6.38
CA ALA A 208 -4.05 13.18 -7.65
C ALA A 208 -4.32 14.67 -7.55
N ARG A 209 -4.96 15.13 -6.46
CA ARG A 209 -5.17 16.56 -6.20
C ARG A 209 -3.84 17.33 -6.12
N MET A 210 -2.82 16.71 -5.50
CA MET A 210 -1.48 17.28 -5.44
C MET A 210 -0.85 17.37 -6.81
N LEU A 211 -0.90 16.31 -7.62
CA LEU A 211 -0.37 16.30 -8.98
C LEU A 211 -0.97 17.43 -9.83
N GLN A 212 -2.30 17.57 -9.78
CA GLN A 212 -3.01 18.63 -10.50
C GLN A 212 -2.66 20.01 -9.96
N GLY A 213 -2.70 20.20 -8.65
CA GLY A 213 -2.54 21.52 -8.02
C GLY A 213 -1.11 22.06 -8.02
N GLU A 214 -0.10 21.18 -8.05
CA GLU A 214 1.31 21.56 -8.19
C GLU A 214 1.78 21.54 -9.67
N HIS A 215 0.88 21.26 -10.63
CA HIS A 215 1.18 21.17 -12.06
C HIS A 215 2.31 20.16 -12.37
N TRP A 216 2.27 18.99 -11.71
CA TRP A 216 3.26 17.93 -11.93
C TRP A 216 2.90 16.99 -13.08
N ILE A 217 1.70 17.10 -13.63
CA ILE A 217 1.29 16.42 -14.87
C ILE A 217 1.16 17.43 -16.01
N ASP A 218 1.42 16.99 -17.23
CA ASP A 218 1.24 17.81 -18.41
C ASP A 218 -0.25 18.13 -18.61
N SER A 219 -0.55 19.38 -19.02
CA SER A 219 -1.92 19.85 -19.27
C SER A 219 -2.86 19.71 -18.06
N SER A 220 -2.33 19.82 -16.86
CA SER A 220 -3.09 19.65 -15.58
C SER A 220 -4.33 20.54 -15.48
N GLU A 221 -4.30 21.74 -16.07
CA GLU A 221 -5.41 22.70 -16.11
C GLU A 221 -6.60 22.23 -16.97
N LEU A 222 -6.40 21.26 -17.86
CA LEU A 222 -7.44 20.69 -18.73
C LEU A 222 -8.14 19.48 -18.10
N LEU A 223 -7.61 18.97 -16.98
CA LEU A 223 -8.17 17.80 -16.33
C LEU A 223 -9.38 18.14 -15.48
N GLU A 224 -10.53 17.59 -15.82
CA GLU A 224 -11.71 17.55 -14.95
C GLU A 224 -11.57 16.38 -13.99
N LEU A 225 -11.18 16.68 -12.72
CA LEU A 225 -10.89 15.69 -11.69
C LEU A 225 -12.00 15.66 -10.63
N HIS A 226 -12.57 14.47 -10.43
CA HIS A 226 -13.54 14.17 -9.38
C HIS A 226 -13.01 13.08 -8.46
N TRP A 227 -13.51 13.03 -7.22
CA TRP A 227 -13.19 11.96 -6.27
C TRP A 227 -14.34 11.68 -5.31
N ILE A 228 -14.43 10.43 -4.86
CA ILE A 228 -15.30 10.02 -3.77
C ILE A 228 -14.41 9.58 -2.60
N THR A 229 -14.50 10.29 -1.51
CA THR A 229 -13.70 10.03 -0.29
C THR A 229 -14.12 8.75 0.42
N CYS A 230 -13.25 8.20 1.26
CA CYS A 230 -13.61 7.18 2.25
C CYS A 230 -14.45 7.81 3.38
N LYS A 231 -15.30 7.01 4.05
CA LYS A 231 -15.91 7.38 5.34
C LYS A 231 -15.21 6.65 6.49
N ASN A 232 -15.21 7.25 7.65
CA ASN A 232 -14.62 6.70 8.88
C ASN A 232 -13.13 6.38 8.71
N TYR A 233 -12.42 7.20 7.96
CA TYR A 233 -11.00 7.12 7.72
C TYR A 233 -10.33 8.47 7.98
N ASP A 234 -9.18 8.40 8.63
CA ASP A 234 -8.20 9.47 8.78
C ASP A 234 -6.79 8.87 8.63
N HIS A 235 -5.76 9.71 8.64
CA HIS A 235 -4.38 9.24 8.50
C HIS A 235 -3.82 8.50 9.73
N ASN A 236 -4.58 8.38 10.84
CA ASN A 236 -4.23 7.53 11.99
C ASN A 236 -4.94 6.15 11.94
N THR A 237 -5.88 5.98 11.03
CA THR A 237 -6.69 4.78 10.92
C THR A 237 -5.88 3.60 10.38
N LEU A 238 -5.72 2.54 11.16
CA LEU A 238 -5.14 1.29 10.69
C LEU A 238 -6.18 0.52 9.88
N TYR A 239 -5.95 0.43 8.59
CA TYR A 239 -6.86 -0.24 7.66
C TYR A 239 -6.32 -1.61 7.26
N GLN A 240 -7.11 -2.66 7.54
CA GLN A 240 -6.82 -4.02 7.08
C GLN A 240 -7.30 -4.17 5.64
N LEU A 241 -6.38 -4.37 4.70
CA LEU A 241 -6.73 -4.56 3.30
C LEU A 241 -7.55 -5.85 3.10
N PRO A 242 -8.72 -5.78 2.44
CA PRO A 242 -9.56 -6.96 2.20
C PRO A 242 -8.99 -7.89 1.12
N VAL A 243 -8.14 -7.35 0.25
CA VAL A 243 -7.50 -8.06 -0.86
C VAL A 243 -6.02 -7.72 -0.87
N ASN A 244 -5.16 -8.72 -1.08
CA ASN A 244 -3.73 -8.50 -1.21
C ASN A 244 -3.42 -7.58 -2.40
N PRO A 245 -2.65 -6.50 -2.19
CA PRO A 245 -2.41 -5.51 -3.24
C PRO A 245 -1.46 -6.03 -4.34
N SER A 246 -0.64 -7.02 -4.03
CA SER A 246 0.21 -7.73 -5.01
C SER A 246 0.45 -9.19 -4.60
N PRO A 247 0.92 -10.05 -5.52
CA PRO A 247 1.25 -11.44 -5.19
C PRO A 247 2.31 -11.60 -4.11
N ASN A 248 3.12 -10.59 -3.85
CA ASN A 248 4.21 -10.61 -2.86
C ASN A 248 3.95 -9.75 -1.60
N LEU A 249 2.86 -9.00 -1.52
CA LEU A 249 2.42 -8.28 -0.31
C LEU A 249 1.18 -8.98 0.25
N ARG A 250 1.39 -10.09 0.98
CA ARG A 250 0.33 -11.03 1.38
C ARG A 250 -0.19 -10.82 2.80
N SER A 251 0.32 -9.83 3.52
CA SER A 251 -0.10 -9.49 4.89
C SER A 251 0.15 -8.03 5.18
N MET A 252 -0.52 -7.50 6.21
CA MET A 252 -0.27 -6.13 6.66
C MET A 252 1.17 -5.95 7.16
N THR A 253 1.78 -6.97 7.78
CA THR A 253 3.19 -6.93 8.18
C THR A 253 4.11 -6.73 6.97
N ALA A 254 3.87 -7.44 5.86
CA ALA A 254 4.63 -7.25 4.62
C ALA A 254 4.44 -5.84 4.04
N ILE A 255 3.21 -5.29 4.10
CA ILE A 255 2.89 -3.94 3.62
C ILE A 255 3.61 -2.87 4.46
N TYR A 256 3.64 -3.02 5.78
CA TYR A 256 4.36 -2.09 6.66
C TYR A 256 5.89 -2.21 6.55
N LEU A 257 6.41 -3.40 6.24
CA LEU A 257 7.84 -3.63 6.02
C LEU A 257 8.31 -3.16 4.63
N TYR A 258 7.40 -3.13 3.66
CA TYR A 258 7.71 -2.86 2.25
C TYR A 258 8.49 -1.55 2.04
N PRO A 259 8.16 -0.42 2.67
CA PRO A 259 8.94 0.82 2.51
C PRO A 259 10.43 0.67 2.80
N SER A 260 10.79 -0.14 3.79
CA SER A 260 12.18 -0.40 4.18
C SER A 260 12.82 -1.53 3.37
N LEU A 261 12.09 -2.64 3.15
CA LEU A 261 12.65 -3.84 2.52
C LEU A 261 12.73 -3.75 1.00
N CYS A 262 11.91 -2.94 0.34
CA CYS A 262 11.99 -2.81 -1.12
C CYS A 262 13.33 -2.21 -1.59
N LEU A 263 14.02 -1.41 -0.78
CA LEU A 263 15.37 -0.92 -1.08
C LEU A 263 16.38 -2.06 -1.31
N PHE A 264 16.17 -3.22 -0.68
CA PHE A 264 17.01 -4.41 -0.90
C PHE A 264 16.93 -4.96 -2.33
N GLU A 265 15.86 -4.70 -3.07
CA GLU A 265 15.76 -5.14 -4.47
C GLU A 265 16.78 -4.44 -5.39
N GLY A 266 17.35 -3.33 -4.90
CA GLY A 266 18.52 -2.68 -5.48
C GLY A 266 19.85 -3.23 -4.97
N THR A 267 19.88 -4.37 -4.30
CA THR A 267 21.09 -4.98 -3.70
C THR A 267 21.21 -6.46 -4.05
N ARG A 268 22.23 -7.12 -3.46
CA ARG A 268 22.41 -8.57 -3.52
C ARG A 268 21.72 -9.29 -2.35
N VAL A 269 20.63 -8.76 -1.81
CA VAL A 269 19.87 -9.37 -0.72
C VAL A 269 18.50 -9.80 -1.22
N SER A 270 18.12 -11.04 -0.96
CA SER A 270 16.75 -11.51 -1.19
C SER A 270 15.81 -10.94 -0.14
N VAL A 271 14.62 -10.50 -0.54
CA VAL A 271 13.51 -10.08 0.34
C VAL A 271 12.48 -11.19 0.53
N GLY A 272 12.89 -12.45 0.37
CA GLY A 272 12.01 -13.60 0.54
C GLY A 272 11.04 -13.87 -0.60
N ARG A 273 11.17 -13.22 -1.75
CA ARG A 273 10.41 -13.62 -2.95
C ARG A 273 10.70 -15.09 -3.27
N GLY A 274 9.69 -15.86 -3.65
CA GLY A 274 9.81 -17.30 -3.84
C GLY A 274 9.72 -18.11 -2.55
N THR A 275 9.29 -17.50 -1.43
CA THR A 275 8.99 -18.18 -0.17
C THR A 275 7.54 -17.90 0.25
N ASP A 276 7.11 -18.44 1.39
CA ASP A 276 5.83 -18.13 2.03
C ASP A 276 5.79 -16.77 2.73
N LYS A 277 6.97 -16.11 2.89
CA LYS A 277 7.15 -14.85 3.62
C LYS A 277 7.80 -13.73 2.79
N PRO A 278 7.33 -13.42 1.56
CA PRO A 278 7.91 -12.33 0.78
C PRO A 278 7.72 -10.99 1.51
N PHE A 279 8.77 -10.15 1.51
CA PHE A 279 8.85 -8.89 2.25
C PHE A 279 8.62 -8.99 3.78
N MET A 280 8.80 -10.19 4.34
CA MET A 280 8.82 -10.41 5.79
C MET A 280 10.11 -11.08 6.25
N ILE A 281 10.94 -11.52 5.31
CA ILE A 281 12.29 -12.06 5.57
C ILE A 281 13.26 -11.41 4.60
N PHE A 282 14.54 -11.34 4.99
CA PHE A 282 15.60 -10.91 4.08
C PHE A 282 16.91 -11.65 4.37
N GLY A 283 17.76 -11.80 3.36
CA GLY A 283 19.04 -12.46 3.52
C GLY A 283 19.69 -12.85 2.20
N TYR A 284 20.85 -13.54 2.30
CA TYR A 284 21.63 -13.98 1.16
C TYR A 284 22.48 -15.21 1.55
N PRO A 285 23.06 -15.97 0.58
CA PRO A 285 23.92 -17.10 0.89
C PRO A 285 25.15 -16.69 1.71
N GLY A 286 25.34 -17.32 2.88
CA GLY A 286 26.48 -17.08 3.75
C GLY A 286 26.38 -15.79 4.61
N TYR A 287 25.19 -15.21 4.77
CA TYR A 287 25.00 -14.07 5.67
C TYR A 287 25.25 -14.46 7.12
N SER A 288 26.41 -14.05 7.66
CA SER A 288 26.92 -14.50 8.97
C SER A 288 26.13 -13.95 10.17
N ALA A 289 25.43 -12.82 10.02
CA ALA A 289 24.56 -12.27 11.06
C ALA A 289 23.14 -12.85 11.03
N GLY A 290 22.80 -13.66 10.02
CA GLY A 290 21.48 -14.27 9.89
C GLY A 290 21.21 -15.29 10.99
N ASN A 291 19.97 -15.31 11.52
CA ASN A 291 19.51 -16.20 12.59
C ASN A 291 18.51 -17.27 12.10
N MET A 292 18.18 -17.26 10.81
CA MET A 292 17.32 -18.26 10.16
C MET A 292 17.89 -18.67 8.81
N LYS A 293 17.35 -19.76 8.25
CA LYS A 293 17.63 -20.19 6.89
C LYS A 293 16.35 -20.27 6.06
N PHE A 294 16.46 -19.95 4.78
CA PHE A 294 15.37 -20.07 3.81
C PHE A 294 15.92 -20.40 2.41
N ARG A 295 15.06 -20.91 1.54
CA ARG A 295 15.42 -21.24 0.15
C ARG A 295 14.33 -20.73 -0.77
N PRO A 296 14.61 -19.73 -1.62
CA PRO A 296 13.66 -19.27 -2.63
C PRO A 296 13.37 -20.37 -3.65
N GLU A 297 12.10 -20.51 -4.01
CA GLU A 297 11.61 -21.46 -5.02
C GLU A 297 10.81 -20.71 -6.09
N SER A 298 10.63 -21.33 -7.27
CA SER A 298 9.77 -20.75 -8.31
C SER A 298 8.31 -20.94 -7.91
N VAL A 299 7.60 -19.83 -7.68
CA VAL A 299 6.19 -19.82 -7.31
C VAL A 299 5.43 -18.80 -8.16
N SER A 300 4.09 -18.89 -8.19
CA SER A 300 3.26 -17.85 -8.81
C SER A 300 3.50 -16.51 -8.12
N GLY A 301 3.74 -15.46 -8.90
CA GLY A 301 4.12 -14.13 -8.41
C GLY A 301 5.63 -13.93 -8.21
N ALA A 302 6.45 -15.01 -8.33
CA ALA A 302 7.91 -14.96 -8.27
C ALA A 302 8.51 -16.19 -8.98
N LYS A 303 8.41 -16.23 -10.31
CA LYS A 303 8.92 -17.36 -11.12
C LYS A 303 10.45 -17.50 -11.06
N ASN A 304 11.16 -16.38 -10.99
CA ASN A 304 12.62 -16.30 -10.97
C ASN A 304 13.10 -15.44 -9.80
N PRO A 305 12.89 -15.85 -8.54
CA PRO A 305 13.33 -15.07 -7.38
C PRO A 305 14.87 -15.04 -7.28
N PRO A 306 15.45 -14.00 -6.68
CA PRO A 306 16.88 -14.00 -6.35
C PRO A 306 17.25 -15.25 -5.54
N TYR A 307 18.38 -15.88 -5.88
CA TYR A 307 18.87 -17.12 -5.24
C TYR A 307 17.93 -18.32 -5.36
N LEU A 308 17.22 -18.46 -6.48
CA LEU A 308 16.36 -19.62 -6.77
C LEU A 308 17.08 -20.94 -6.47
N GLY A 309 16.54 -21.77 -5.58
CA GLY A 309 17.08 -23.07 -5.20
C GLY A 309 18.32 -23.02 -4.30
N VAL A 310 18.84 -21.86 -3.94
CA VAL A 310 20.04 -21.70 -3.11
C VAL A 310 19.64 -21.42 -1.65
N GLU A 311 20.29 -22.07 -0.69
CA GLU A 311 20.06 -21.76 0.75
C GLU A 311 20.65 -20.41 1.10
N CYS A 312 19.79 -19.54 1.65
CA CYS A 312 20.14 -18.23 2.20
C CYS A 312 20.09 -18.26 3.73
N SER A 313 20.97 -17.52 4.37
CA SER A 313 20.84 -17.14 5.79
C SER A 313 20.25 -15.74 5.88
N GLY A 314 19.46 -15.45 6.90
CA GLY A 314 18.79 -14.15 6.98
C GLY A 314 18.07 -13.90 8.29
N HIS A 315 17.16 -12.95 8.27
CA HIS A 315 16.32 -12.55 9.40
C HIS A 315 14.84 -12.73 9.08
N ASP A 316 14.06 -13.16 10.07
CA ASP A 316 12.61 -13.24 10.02
C ASP A 316 12.00 -12.05 10.79
N LEU A 317 11.27 -11.20 10.08
CA LEU A 317 10.58 -10.02 10.60
C LEU A 317 9.07 -10.24 10.70
N SER A 318 8.57 -11.44 10.37
CA SER A 318 7.13 -11.73 10.35
C SER A 318 6.44 -11.63 11.71
N GLY A 319 7.21 -11.62 12.80
CA GLY A 319 6.72 -11.41 14.16
C GLY A 319 6.52 -9.93 14.55
N LEU A 320 6.89 -8.98 13.71
CA LEU A 320 6.66 -7.57 13.99
C LEU A 320 5.18 -7.22 13.83
N ASN A 321 4.64 -6.49 14.80
CA ASN A 321 3.26 -6.03 14.79
C ASN A 321 3.15 -4.55 14.38
N SER A 322 1.94 -4.05 14.21
CA SER A 322 1.68 -2.65 13.84
C SER A 322 2.27 -1.64 14.83
N GLY A 323 2.34 -1.98 16.13
CA GLY A 323 2.92 -1.11 17.16
C GLY A 323 4.37 -0.73 16.85
N PHE A 324 5.17 -1.67 16.33
CA PHE A 324 6.55 -1.41 15.92
C PHE A 324 6.64 -0.26 14.91
N PHE A 325 5.74 -0.23 13.93
CA PHE A 325 5.75 0.78 12.85
C PHE A 325 5.15 2.11 13.33
N LEU A 326 4.06 2.05 14.10
CA LEU A 326 3.39 3.24 14.65
C LEU A 326 4.27 4.04 15.63
N GLU A 327 5.10 3.35 16.42
CA GLU A 327 6.04 4.00 17.33
C GLU A 327 7.19 4.68 16.59
N ARG A 328 7.65 4.09 15.48
CA ARG A 328 8.82 4.57 14.75
C ARG A 328 8.50 5.62 13.70
N LYS A 329 7.42 5.45 12.98
CA LYS A 329 6.95 6.35 11.90
C LYS A 329 8.10 6.76 10.94
N ARG A 330 8.92 5.77 10.54
CA ARG A 330 10.09 5.99 9.66
C ARG A 330 10.52 4.73 8.92
N LEU A 331 11.28 4.90 7.85
CA LEU A 331 12.04 3.83 7.22
C LEU A 331 13.06 3.25 8.22
N TYR A 332 13.24 1.96 8.19
CA TYR A 332 14.19 1.28 9.07
C TYR A 332 15.43 0.88 8.26
N LEU A 333 16.44 1.73 8.26
CA LEU A 333 17.66 1.54 7.47
C LEU A 333 18.66 0.57 8.11
N GLN A 334 18.53 0.30 9.39
CA GLN A 334 19.49 -0.53 10.11
C GLN A 334 19.67 -1.92 9.46
N TRP A 335 18.59 -2.54 8.98
CA TRP A 335 18.68 -3.83 8.29
C TRP A 335 19.53 -3.76 7.01
N LEU A 336 19.38 -2.69 6.23
CA LEU A 336 20.15 -2.46 5.01
C LEU A 336 21.62 -2.19 5.34
N MET A 337 21.91 -1.33 6.32
CA MET A 337 23.26 -0.98 6.76
C MET A 337 23.96 -2.19 7.36
N GLU A 338 23.27 -3.00 8.17
CA GLU A 338 23.80 -4.24 8.72
C GLU A 338 24.11 -5.26 7.63
N SER A 339 23.18 -5.47 6.69
CA SER A 339 23.41 -6.37 5.55
C SER A 339 24.64 -5.94 4.74
N TYR A 340 24.78 -4.64 4.46
CA TYR A 340 25.98 -4.10 3.83
C TYR A 340 27.24 -4.36 4.66
N LYS A 341 27.20 -4.12 5.97
CA LYS A 341 28.34 -4.34 6.89
C LYS A 341 28.87 -5.77 6.83
N TYR A 342 28.00 -6.77 6.76
CA TYR A 342 28.38 -8.19 6.74
C TYR A 342 28.58 -8.78 5.34
N TYR A 343 28.24 -8.07 4.27
CA TYR A 343 28.47 -8.54 2.90
C TYR A 343 29.95 -8.49 2.55
N LEU A 344 30.51 -9.62 2.10
CA LEU A 344 31.99 -9.75 1.94
C LEU A 344 32.55 -8.89 0.80
N LYS A 345 31.83 -8.81 -0.32
CA LYS A 345 32.25 -8.07 -1.52
C LYS A 345 31.48 -6.76 -1.61
N LYS A 346 31.89 -5.76 -0.83
CA LYS A 346 31.22 -4.48 -0.70
C LYS A 346 30.89 -3.81 -2.04
N GLU A 347 31.81 -3.90 -2.99
CA GLU A 347 31.71 -3.32 -4.34
C GLU A 347 30.59 -3.94 -5.18
N GLU A 348 30.17 -5.18 -4.86
CA GLU A 348 29.08 -5.89 -5.54
C GLU A 348 27.73 -5.74 -4.84
N PHE A 349 27.65 -5.21 -3.62
CA PHE A 349 26.44 -5.21 -2.80
C PHE A 349 25.28 -4.47 -3.44
N PHE A 350 25.51 -3.24 -3.88
CA PHE A 350 24.52 -2.42 -4.56
C PHE A 350 24.53 -2.70 -6.07
N THR A 351 23.34 -2.83 -6.65
CA THR A 351 23.16 -2.84 -8.11
C THR A 351 22.93 -1.42 -8.63
N SER A 352 22.90 -1.24 -9.95
CA SER A 352 22.52 0.05 -10.55
C SER A 352 21.10 0.49 -10.21
N TYR A 353 20.22 -0.46 -9.86
CA TYR A 353 18.82 -0.22 -9.54
C TYR A 353 18.61 0.44 -8.16
N PHE A 354 19.60 0.35 -7.27
CA PHE A 354 19.48 0.91 -5.91
C PHE A 354 19.19 2.42 -5.91
N ASN A 355 19.94 3.19 -6.69
CA ASN A 355 19.77 4.64 -6.75
C ASN A 355 18.42 5.03 -7.37
N THR A 356 17.88 4.21 -8.28
CA THR A 356 16.54 4.38 -8.85
C THR A 356 15.47 4.22 -7.77
N LEU A 357 15.56 3.17 -6.94
CA LEU A 357 14.63 2.96 -5.82
C LEU A 357 14.80 4.04 -4.74
N ALA A 358 16.03 4.37 -4.36
CA ALA A 358 16.31 5.44 -3.40
C ALA A 358 15.86 6.83 -3.91
N GLY A 359 15.83 7.01 -5.25
CA GLY A 359 15.50 8.26 -5.89
C GLY A 359 16.61 9.30 -5.81
N ASN A 360 17.83 8.89 -5.48
CA ASN A 360 19.03 9.75 -5.44
C ASN A 360 20.31 8.91 -5.31
N ASP A 361 21.48 9.54 -5.53
CA ASP A 361 22.79 8.90 -5.36
C ASP A 361 23.32 8.98 -3.91
N ARG A 362 22.72 9.80 -3.07
CA ARG A 362 23.26 10.15 -1.75
C ARG A 362 23.14 9.00 -0.77
N LEU A 363 22.00 8.32 -0.69
CA LEU A 363 21.76 7.26 0.29
C LEU A 363 22.78 6.13 0.16
N ARG A 364 23.08 5.69 -1.07
CA ARG A 364 24.10 4.67 -1.31
C ARG A 364 25.47 5.13 -0.79
N LYS A 365 25.92 6.34 -1.17
CA LYS A 365 27.19 6.89 -0.73
C LYS A 365 27.31 6.98 0.79
N GLN A 366 26.26 7.45 1.46
CA GLN A 366 26.21 7.54 2.92
C GLN A 366 26.39 6.16 3.58
N ILE A 367 25.76 5.11 3.03
CA ILE A 367 25.92 3.75 3.56
C ILE A 367 27.32 3.23 3.28
N GLU A 368 27.88 3.43 2.08
CA GLU A 368 29.24 3.02 1.70
C GLU A 368 30.31 3.71 2.58
N GLU A 369 30.09 4.97 2.94
CA GLU A 369 30.98 5.78 3.80
C GLU A 369 30.80 5.48 5.29
N GLY A 370 29.79 4.70 5.68
CA GLY A 370 29.49 4.37 7.08
C GLY A 370 28.90 5.54 7.85
N THR A 371 28.19 6.46 7.18
CA THR A 371 27.48 7.57 7.83
C THR A 371 26.49 7.02 8.86
N PRO A 372 26.46 7.56 10.10
CA PRO A 372 25.52 7.16 11.12
C PRO A 372 24.08 7.29 10.66
N GLU A 373 23.22 6.30 10.98
CA GLU A 373 21.82 6.24 10.55
C GLU A 373 21.06 7.56 10.83
N MET A 374 21.26 8.14 12.01
CA MET A 374 20.62 9.41 12.39
C MET A 374 21.05 10.60 11.54
N GLU A 375 22.26 10.59 11.02
CA GLU A 375 22.73 11.63 10.10
C GLU A 375 22.11 11.45 8.70
N ILE A 376 21.92 10.20 8.29
CA ILE A 376 21.18 9.91 7.05
C ILE A 376 19.76 10.47 7.15
N TYR A 377 19.01 10.18 8.22
CA TYR A 377 17.66 10.75 8.41
C TYR A 377 17.66 12.27 8.43
N ARG A 378 18.58 12.91 9.14
CA ARG A 378 18.71 14.38 9.16
C ARG A 378 18.94 14.97 7.77
N SER A 379 19.63 14.24 6.90
CA SER A 379 19.89 14.71 5.53
C SER A 379 18.63 14.81 4.67
N TRP A 380 17.53 14.13 5.04
CA TRP A 380 16.25 14.16 4.35
C TRP A 380 15.32 15.29 4.82
N GLU A 381 15.51 15.78 6.06
CA GLU A 381 14.62 16.76 6.70
C GLU A 381 14.29 18.00 5.86
N PRO A 382 15.24 18.64 5.14
CA PRO A 382 14.89 19.79 4.32
C PRO A 382 13.93 19.47 3.17
N GLY A 383 14.05 18.27 2.58
CA GLY A 383 13.15 17.78 1.53
C GLY A 383 11.79 17.40 2.10
N LEU A 384 11.79 16.66 3.21
CA LEU A 384 10.57 16.22 3.90
C LEU A 384 9.74 17.42 4.38
N SER A 385 10.39 18.44 4.96
CA SER A 385 9.71 19.64 5.43
C SER A 385 9.01 20.38 4.27
N ARG A 386 9.68 20.53 3.13
CA ARG A 386 9.06 21.13 1.93
C ARG A 386 7.89 20.29 1.42
N PHE A 387 8.08 18.97 1.31
CA PHE A 387 7.01 18.08 0.86
C PHE A 387 5.79 18.10 1.79
N LYS A 388 5.99 18.05 3.11
CA LYS A 388 4.89 18.15 4.10
C LYS A 388 4.08 19.45 3.95
N GLN A 389 4.73 20.57 3.61
CA GLN A 389 4.03 21.83 3.33
C GLN A 389 3.17 21.74 2.05
N ILE A 390 3.69 21.11 0.99
CA ILE A 390 2.94 20.85 -0.25
C ILE A 390 1.77 19.93 0.05
N ARG A 391 2.04 18.76 0.60
CA ARG A 391 1.07 17.72 0.95
C ARG A 391 -0.15 18.28 1.70
N LYS A 392 0.09 19.11 2.72
CA LYS A 392 -0.94 19.67 3.60
C LYS A 392 -2.05 20.44 2.85
N LYS A 393 -1.76 21.01 1.67
CA LYS A 393 -2.75 21.74 0.86
C LYS A 393 -3.80 20.81 0.24
N TYR A 394 -3.49 19.52 0.09
CA TYR A 394 -4.26 18.58 -0.71
C TYR A 394 -4.94 17.48 0.09
N LEU A 395 -4.74 17.45 1.41
CA LEU A 395 -5.38 16.48 2.28
C LEU A 395 -6.90 16.59 2.24
N LEU A 396 -7.55 15.45 2.28
CA LEU A 396 -9.00 15.27 2.34
C LEU A 396 -9.46 14.73 3.70
N TYR A 397 -8.52 14.21 4.47
CA TYR A 397 -8.74 13.57 5.76
C TYR A 397 -7.93 14.25 6.85
N GLU A 398 -8.33 14.03 8.12
CA GLU A 398 -7.56 14.49 9.26
C GLU A 398 -6.16 13.87 9.24
N ASP A 399 -5.15 14.72 9.44
CA ASP A 399 -3.75 14.32 9.36
C ASP A 399 -3.31 13.60 10.64
N PHE A 400 -2.24 12.82 10.53
CA PHE A 400 -1.60 12.21 11.68
C PHE A 400 -0.93 13.28 12.56
N ALA A 401 -0.89 13.04 13.87
CA ALA A 401 -0.13 13.88 14.79
C ALA A 401 1.38 13.76 14.51
N ASN A 402 2.05 14.90 14.41
CA ASN A 402 3.49 15.01 14.18
C ASN A 402 4.30 14.48 15.37
#